data_248a388716458782751f156961ef1dc6
#
_entry.id   248a388716458782751f156961ef1dc6
#
_cell.length_a   1.000
_cell.length_b   1.000
_cell.length_c   1.000
_cell.angle_alpha   90.00
_cell.angle_beta   90.00
_cell.angle_gamma   90.00
#
_symmetry.space_group_name_H-M   'P 1'
#
loop_
_entity.id
_entity.type
_entity.pdbx_description
1 polymer ?
#
loop_
_entity_poly.entity_id
_entity_poly.type
_entity_poly.pdbx_seq_one_letter_code
_entity_poly.pdbx_strand_id
1 'polypeptide(L)'
;MIGGGILLMVAALCLTGFNVWDGWRAGRESQKVLEQMAGNTVENRTDLSGVSELSGEEKRLPVIPVDGNDYIGVLEIPDQNLALPVMEDWSYPKLRIAPCRYKGSAEEKDLIIAGHNYDRHFGGLKQLSPGDPVEFTDVEGICYRYEVAEVLTMEGTAVEEMETGDWD
;
A
#
# COMPACT_ATOMS: atom_id res chain seq x y z
N MET A 1 -18.88 19.15 -38.57
CA MET A 1 -18.03 19.27 -37.37
C MET A 1 -18.65 18.64 -36.09
N ILE A 2 -19.87 18.15 -36.11
CA ILE A 2 -20.56 17.54 -34.94
C ILE A 2 -19.99 16.12 -34.60
N GLY A 3 -19.58 15.35 -35.63
CA GLY A 3 -19.05 13.99 -35.44
C GLY A 3 -17.75 13.87 -34.59
N GLY A 4 -16.86 14.86 -34.67
CA GLY A 4 -15.63 14.87 -33.87
C GLY A 4 -15.87 15.07 -32.38
N GLY A 5 -16.86 15.88 -32.01
CA GLY A 5 -17.22 16.12 -30.60
C GLY A 5 -17.83 14.88 -29.93
N ILE A 6 -18.66 14.14 -30.65
CA ILE A 6 -19.28 12.90 -30.15
C ILE A 6 -18.20 11.83 -29.92
N LEU A 7 -17.26 11.69 -30.85
CA LEU A 7 -16.15 10.72 -30.70
C LEU A 7 -15.29 11.01 -29.46
N LEU A 8 -14.97 12.29 -29.21
CA LEU A 8 -14.19 12.71 -28.01
C LEU A 8 -14.97 12.46 -26.72
N MET A 9 -16.29 12.72 -26.69
CA MET A 9 -17.15 12.40 -25.53
C MET A 9 -17.17 10.90 -25.24
N VAL A 10 -17.34 10.06 -26.24
CA VAL A 10 -17.33 8.61 -26.08
C VAL A 10 -15.97 8.12 -25.57
N ALA A 11 -14.88 8.63 -26.12
CA ALA A 11 -13.53 8.29 -25.66
C ALA A 11 -13.31 8.70 -24.19
N ALA A 12 -13.74 9.90 -23.79
CA ALA A 12 -13.66 10.38 -22.40
C ALA A 12 -14.49 9.49 -21.45
N LEU A 13 -15.71 9.13 -21.82
CA LEU A 13 -16.55 8.23 -21.03
C LEU A 13 -15.96 6.83 -20.91
N CYS A 14 -15.37 6.29 -21.97
CA CYS A 14 -14.67 5.00 -21.93
C CYS A 14 -13.45 5.05 -21.00
N LEU A 15 -12.64 6.11 -21.06
CA LEU A 15 -11.50 6.28 -20.18
C LEU A 15 -11.92 6.43 -18.72
N THR A 16 -12.96 7.21 -18.44
CA THR A 16 -13.49 7.35 -17.07
C THR A 16 -14.05 6.03 -16.57
N GLY A 17 -14.82 5.32 -17.37
CA GLY A 17 -15.36 4.00 -17.02
C GLY A 17 -14.27 2.97 -16.77
N PHE A 18 -13.20 2.97 -17.58
CA PHE A 18 -12.06 2.10 -17.40
C PHE A 18 -11.32 2.41 -16.08
N ASN A 19 -11.08 3.69 -15.78
CA ASN A 19 -10.40 4.09 -14.55
C ASN A 19 -11.19 3.73 -13.28
N VAL A 20 -12.51 3.94 -13.29
CA VAL A 20 -13.40 3.53 -12.19
C VAL A 20 -13.41 2.01 -12.03
N TRP A 21 -13.47 1.26 -13.14
CA TRP A 21 -13.47 -0.21 -13.11
C TRP A 21 -12.12 -0.76 -12.58
N ASP A 22 -10.99 -0.17 -12.97
CA ASP A 22 -9.65 -0.58 -12.52
C ASP A 22 -9.50 -0.34 -11.00
N GLY A 23 -9.94 0.81 -10.48
CA GLY A 23 -9.97 1.09 -9.05
C GLY A 23 -10.88 0.14 -8.25
N TRP A 24 -12.03 -0.25 -8.82
CA TRP A 24 -12.91 -1.24 -8.21
C TRP A 24 -12.29 -2.64 -8.15
N ARG A 25 -11.57 -3.00 -9.19
CA ARG A 25 -10.84 -4.26 -9.26
C ARG A 25 -9.74 -4.30 -8.19
N ALA A 26 -8.90 -3.27 -8.10
CA ALA A 26 -7.84 -3.15 -7.11
C ALA A 26 -8.36 -3.26 -5.68
N GLY A 27 -9.47 -2.58 -5.34
CA GLY A 27 -10.07 -2.69 -4.01
C GLY A 27 -10.60 -4.08 -3.67
N ARG A 28 -11.07 -4.86 -4.63
CA ARG A 28 -11.52 -6.25 -4.37
C ARG A 28 -10.34 -7.20 -4.22
N GLU A 29 -9.26 -6.98 -4.95
CA GLU A 29 -8.04 -7.77 -4.83
C GLU A 29 -7.42 -7.58 -3.43
N SER A 30 -7.32 -6.34 -2.97
CA SER A 30 -6.84 -6.03 -1.62
C SER A 30 -7.68 -6.67 -0.51
N GLN A 31 -9.01 -6.64 -0.60
CA GLN A 31 -9.90 -7.27 0.38
C GLN A 31 -9.72 -8.79 0.43
N LYS A 32 -9.61 -9.44 -0.71
CA LYS A 32 -9.35 -10.88 -0.80
C LYS A 32 -8.02 -11.26 -0.13
N VAL A 33 -6.99 -10.45 -0.35
CA VAL A 33 -5.68 -10.67 0.28
C VAL A 33 -5.76 -10.51 1.79
N LEU A 34 -6.47 -9.50 2.30
CA LEU A 34 -6.67 -9.30 3.73
C LEU A 34 -7.36 -10.52 4.39
N GLU A 35 -8.39 -11.08 3.75
CA GLU A 35 -9.07 -12.29 4.24
C GLU A 35 -8.11 -13.49 4.28
N GLN A 36 -7.27 -13.66 3.27
CA GLN A 36 -6.27 -14.75 3.22
C GLN A 36 -5.15 -14.55 4.24
N MET A 37 -4.67 -13.33 4.43
CA MET A 37 -3.68 -13.01 5.47
C MET A 37 -4.23 -13.30 6.87
N ALA A 38 -5.46 -12.88 7.16
CA ALA A 38 -6.12 -13.16 8.44
C ALA A 38 -6.26 -14.67 8.71
N GLY A 39 -6.56 -15.48 7.68
CA GLY A 39 -6.59 -16.93 7.75
C GLY A 39 -5.23 -17.56 8.06
N ASN A 40 -4.19 -17.10 7.38
CA ASN A 40 -2.82 -17.64 7.52
C ASN A 40 -2.18 -17.27 8.86
N THR A 41 -2.51 -16.11 9.43
CA THR A 41 -1.99 -15.67 10.75
C THR A 41 -2.44 -16.60 11.88
N VAL A 42 -3.60 -17.24 11.75
CA VAL A 42 -4.12 -18.21 12.74
C VAL A 42 -3.39 -19.57 12.63
N GLU A 43 -3.02 -19.99 11.43
CA GLU A 43 -2.45 -21.32 11.18
C GLU A 43 -0.92 -21.36 11.38
N ASN A 44 -0.19 -20.28 11.09
CA ASN A 44 1.27 -20.21 11.17
C ASN A 44 1.84 -19.91 12.57
N ARG A 45 1.03 -19.68 13.61
CA ARG A 45 1.53 -19.51 14.98
C ARG A 45 2.20 -20.75 15.57
N THR A 46 2.15 -21.89 14.87
CA THR A 46 2.68 -23.18 15.38
C THR A 46 4.06 -23.52 14.83
N ASP A 47 4.60 -22.86 13.79
CA ASP A 47 5.81 -23.33 13.08
C ASP A 47 6.97 -22.34 12.94
N LEU A 48 6.92 -21.14 13.54
CA LEU A 48 8.01 -20.14 13.41
C LEU A 48 9.11 -20.24 14.48
N SER A 49 9.41 -21.46 14.94
CA SER A 49 10.60 -21.73 15.76
C SER A 49 11.70 -22.38 14.92
N GLY A 50 12.39 -21.59 14.13
CA GLY A 50 13.62 -22.08 13.52
C GLY A 50 13.90 -21.61 12.10
N VAL A 51 14.66 -20.54 11.98
CA VAL A 51 15.76 -20.29 11.03
C VAL A 51 16.23 -18.85 11.30
N SER A 52 17.22 -18.60 12.15
CA SER A 52 18.64 -18.85 11.97
C SER A 52 19.37 -17.80 11.14
N GLU A 53 20.12 -17.03 11.87
CA GLU A 53 21.37 -16.37 11.49
C GLU A 53 22.11 -17.04 10.32
N LEU A 54 22.37 -16.30 9.26
CA LEU A 54 23.63 -16.35 8.50
C LEU A 54 23.70 -15.19 7.48
N SER A 55 24.78 -14.40 7.62
CA SER A 55 25.41 -13.55 6.60
C SER A 55 24.70 -12.30 6.11
N GLY A 56 25.27 -11.13 6.40
CA GLY A 56 25.54 -9.91 5.61
C GLY A 56 24.64 -9.51 4.44
N GLU A 57 23.39 -9.91 4.40
CA GLU A 57 22.36 -9.47 3.46
C GLU A 57 21.42 -8.51 4.20
N GLU A 58 20.89 -7.51 3.52
CA GLU A 58 19.79 -6.67 4.03
C GLU A 58 18.79 -7.57 4.76
N LYS A 59 18.50 -7.27 6.02
CA LYS A 59 17.57 -8.02 6.86
C LYS A 59 16.25 -8.14 6.11
N ARG A 60 15.97 -9.32 5.56
CA ARG A 60 14.68 -9.56 4.89
C ARG A 60 13.57 -9.45 5.91
N LEU A 61 12.57 -8.64 5.60
CA LEU A 61 11.39 -8.54 6.44
C LEU A 61 10.62 -9.87 6.42
N PRO A 62 9.98 -10.25 7.53
CA PRO A 62 9.02 -11.36 7.54
C PRO A 62 7.91 -11.10 6.52
N VAL A 63 7.51 -12.12 5.77
CA VAL A 63 6.47 -11.99 4.73
C VAL A 63 5.45 -13.13 4.81
N ILE A 64 4.23 -12.85 4.37
CA ILE A 64 3.20 -13.85 4.10
C ILE A 64 3.00 -13.92 2.58
N PRO A 65 3.23 -15.07 1.93
CA PRO A 65 2.97 -15.25 0.51
C PRO A 65 1.46 -15.44 0.27
N VAL A 66 0.88 -14.62 -0.62
CA VAL A 66 -0.51 -14.73 -1.06
C VAL A 66 -0.58 -14.56 -2.57
N ASP A 67 -1.16 -15.53 -3.27
CA ASP A 67 -1.36 -15.52 -4.74
C ASP A 67 -0.06 -15.17 -5.53
N GLY A 68 1.11 -15.61 -5.03
CA GLY A 68 2.42 -15.42 -5.67
C GLY A 68 3.05 -14.03 -5.42
N ASN A 69 2.53 -13.25 -4.48
CA ASN A 69 3.13 -12.00 -3.99
C ASN A 69 3.41 -12.12 -2.49
N ASP A 70 4.49 -11.49 -2.05
CA ASP A 70 4.87 -11.43 -0.65
C ASP A 70 4.36 -10.15 -0.01
N TYR A 71 3.75 -10.26 1.18
CA TYR A 71 3.18 -9.15 1.93
C TYR A 71 3.86 -9.01 3.28
N ILE A 72 4.14 -7.75 3.69
CA ILE A 72 4.83 -7.42 4.95
C ILE A 72 3.86 -7.02 6.07
N GLY A 73 2.61 -6.71 5.77
CA GLY A 73 1.64 -6.27 6.76
C GLY A 73 0.42 -5.60 6.17
N VAL A 74 -0.33 -4.93 7.03
CA VAL A 74 -1.56 -4.20 6.71
C VAL A 74 -1.42 -2.75 7.18
N LEU A 75 -1.71 -1.82 6.29
CA LEU A 75 -1.83 -0.39 6.57
C LEU A 75 -3.30 -0.05 6.80
N GLU A 76 -3.61 0.56 7.95
CA GLU A 76 -4.96 1.01 8.29
C GLU A 76 -5.01 2.51 8.49
N ILE A 77 -6.04 3.14 7.94
CA ILE A 77 -6.35 4.57 8.11
C ILE A 77 -7.81 4.66 8.56
N PRO A 78 -8.05 4.66 9.90
CA PRO A 78 -9.39 4.58 10.47
C PRO A 78 -10.34 5.66 9.99
N ASP A 79 -9.90 6.89 9.87
CA ASP A 79 -10.73 8.03 9.46
C ASP A 79 -11.23 7.93 8.01
N GLN A 80 -10.59 7.09 7.21
CA GLN A 80 -11.02 6.78 5.84
C GLN A 80 -11.68 5.40 5.72
N ASN A 81 -11.81 4.66 6.83
CA ASN A 81 -12.26 3.27 6.84
C ASN A 81 -11.49 2.44 5.80
N LEU A 82 -10.17 2.63 5.75
CA LEU A 82 -9.26 2.05 4.78
C LEU A 82 -8.35 1.04 5.47
N ALA A 83 -8.30 -0.19 4.94
CA ALA A 83 -7.34 -1.21 5.31
C ALA A 83 -6.76 -1.81 4.04
N LEU A 84 -5.43 -1.80 3.90
CA LEU A 84 -4.72 -2.21 2.70
C LEU A 84 -3.56 -3.15 3.04
N PRO A 85 -3.46 -4.32 2.39
CA PRO A 85 -2.27 -5.15 2.50
C PRO A 85 -1.09 -4.44 1.80
N VAL A 86 0.11 -4.57 2.35
CA VAL A 86 1.33 -3.94 1.82
C VAL A 86 2.27 -5.01 1.31
N MET A 87 2.65 -4.94 0.04
CA MET A 87 3.61 -5.86 -0.60
C MET A 87 5.05 -5.53 -0.18
N GLU A 88 5.92 -6.55 -0.14
CA GLU A 88 7.32 -6.42 0.24
C GLU A 88 8.11 -5.51 -0.71
N ASP A 89 7.92 -5.68 -2.01
CA ASP A 89 8.63 -4.93 -3.04
C ASP A 89 7.67 -4.28 -4.02
N TRP A 90 8.09 -3.21 -4.66
CA TRP A 90 7.25 -2.46 -5.56
C TRP A 90 7.57 -2.69 -7.04
N SER A 91 6.54 -2.63 -7.86
CA SER A 91 6.61 -2.48 -9.31
C SER A 91 5.31 -1.86 -9.83
N TYR A 92 5.32 -1.27 -11.00
CA TYR A 92 4.09 -0.71 -11.59
C TYR A 92 2.93 -1.72 -11.69
N PRO A 93 3.15 -3.00 -12.06
CA PRO A 93 2.09 -4.00 -12.02
C PRO A 93 1.57 -4.27 -10.60
N LYS A 94 2.45 -4.35 -9.59
CA LYS A 94 2.08 -4.60 -8.19
C LYS A 94 1.29 -3.45 -7.58
N LEU A 95 1.67 -2.21 -7.84
CA LEU A 95 0.94 -1.01 -7.37
C LEU A 95 -0.53 -0.97 -7.84
N ARG A 96 -0.89 -1.68 -8.90
CA ARG A 96 -2.28 -1.84 -9.33
C ARG A 96 -3.08 -2.82 -8.48
N ILE A 97 -2.41 -3.66 -7.71
CA ILE A 97 -3.00 -4.68 -6.84
C ILE A 97 -3.11 -4.14 -5.42
N ALA A 98 -2.00 -3.65 -4.87
CA ALA A 98 -1.91 -3.15 -3.50
C ALA A 98 -0.79 -2.11 -3.38
N PRO A 99 -0.76 -1.29 -2.30
CA PRO A 99 0.42 -0.55 -1.91
C PRO A 99 1.63 -1.47 -1.69
N CYS A 100 2.81 -0.93 -1.93
CA CYS A 100 4.06 -1.68 -1.87
C CYS A 100 5.08 -0.93 -1.02
N ARG A 101 5.91 -1.65 -0.30
CA ARG A 101 7.09 -1.07 0.31
C ARG A 101 8.02 -0.53 -0.77
N TYR A 102 8.34 0.75 -0.67
CA TYR A 102 9.34 1.38 -1.52
C TYR A 102 10.73 1.23 -0.89
N LYS A 103 10.86 1.44 0.44
CA LYS A 103 12.11 1.41 1.20
C LYS A 103 11.82 1.21 2.68
N GLY A 104 12.83 0.80 3.45
CA GLY A 104 12.86 0.81 4.91
C GLY A 104 11.98 -0.23 5.59
N SER A 105 11.82 -0.10 6.89
CA SER A 105 10.99 -0.94 7.74
C SER A 105 10.31 -0.16 8.86
N ALA A 106 9.20 -0.66 9.38
CA ALA A 106 8.52 -0.04 10.52
C ALA A 106 9.36 -0.12 11.82
N GLU A 107 10.16 -1.19 11.97
CA GLU A 107 11.07 -1.37 13.10
C GLU A 107 12.16 -0.30 13.14
N GLU A 108 12.71 0.07 11.98
CA GLU A 108 13.78 1.08 11.82
C GLU A 108 13.21 2.51 11.71
N LYS A 109 11.89 2.65 11.65
CA LYS A 109 11.15 3.91 11.54
C LYS A 109 11.44 4.70 10.24
N ASP A 110 11.82 3.99 9.19
CA ASP A 110 12.12 4.56 7.88
C ASP A 110 11.27 3.94 6.75
N LEU A 111 10.14 3.30 7.11
CA LEU A 111 9.25 2.64 6.16
C LEU A 111 8.60 3.65 5.23
N ILE A 112 8.86 3.51 3.94
CA ILE A 112 8.20 4.26 2.88
C ILE A 112 7.29 3.31 2.09
N ILE A 113 6.01 3.64 2.01
CA ILE A 113 5.01 2.87 1.28
C ILE A 113 4.54 3.68 0.07
N ALA A 114 4.70 3.12 -1.12
CA ALA A 114 4.15 3.66 -2.35
C ALA A 114 2.78 3.04 -2.65
N GLY A 115 1.83 3.84 -3.11
CA GLY A 115 0.50 3.38 -3.48
C GLY A 115 -0.05 4.12 -4.70
N HIS A 116 -0.95 3.48 -5.44
CA HIS A 116 -1.65 4.12 -6.54
C HIS A 116 -2.74 5.05 -6.00
N ASN A 117 -3.03 6.14 -6.73
CA ASN A 117 -4.06 7.11 -6.37
C ASN A 117 -5.51 6.67 -6.67
N TYR A 118 -5.77 5.36 -6.66
CA TYR A 118 -7.15 4.85 -6.75
C TYR A 118 -7.95 5.23 -5.51
N ASP A 119 -9.26 5.45 -5.65
CA ASP A 119 -10.16 5.82 -4.55
C ASP A 119 -10.14 4.80 -3.39
N ARG A 120 -9.89 3.53 -3.71
CA ARG A 120 -9.79 2.43 -2.74
C ARG A 120 -8.37 2.11 -2.29
N HIS A 121 -7.39 2.91 -2.71
CA HIS A 121 -6.01 2.90 -2.27
C HIS A 121 -5.67 4.27 -1.66
N PHE A 122 -4.66 4.96 -2.19
CA PHE A 122 -4.16 6.22 -1.64
C PHE A 122 -4.86 7.48 -2.20
N GLY A 123 -5.89 7.35 -3.03
CA GLY A 123 -6.62 8.50 -3.59
C GLY A 123 -7.29 9.38 -2.55
N GLY A 124 -7.62 8.84 -1.38
CA GLY A 124 -8.19 9.56 -0.25
C GLY A 124 -7.19 10.30 0.63
N LEU A 125 -5.88 10.01 0.56
CA LEU A 125 -4.87 10.56 1.49
C LEU A 125 -4.83 12.09 1.53
N LYS A 126 -5.14 12.76 0.43
CA LYS A 126 -5.24 14.24 0.35
C LYS A 126 -6.30 14.85 1.28
N GLN A 127 -7.17 14.05 1.87
CA GLN A 127 -8.23 14.47 2.80
C GLN A 127 -7.79 14.33 4.26
N LEU A 128 -6.64 13.71 4.52
CA LEU A 128 -6.09 13.58 5.85
C LEU A 128 -5.60 14.92 6.37
N SER A 129 -5.62 15.06 7.68
CA SER A 129 -5.16 16.23 8.41
C SER A 129 -4.08 15.83 9.42
N PRO A 130 -3.18 16.74 9.80
CA PRO A 130 -2.25 16.48 10.89
C PRO A 130 -2.96 16.01 12.16
N GLY A 131 -2.47 14.93 12.76
CA GLY A 131 -3.04 14.26 13.92
C GLY A 131 -3.97 13.09 13.60
N ASP A 132 -4.36 12.88 12.33
CA ASP A 132 -5.17 11.72 11.96
C ASP A 132 -4.37 10.42 12.19
N PRO A 133 -5.00 9.36 12.76
CA PRO A 133 -4.30 8.13 13.08
C PRO A 133 -4.01 7.29 11.84
N VAL A 134 -2.83 6.69 11.83
CA VAL A 134 -2.39 5.70 10.83
C VAL A 134 -1.78 4.52 11.58
N GLU A 135 -2.18 3.30 11.26
CA GLU A 135 -1.65 2.10 11.89
C GLU A 135 -1.03 1.19 10.81
N PHE A 136 0.12 0.63 11.11
CA PHE A 136 0.71 -0.43 10.31
C PHE A 136 0.90 -1.65 11.20
N THR A 137 0.27 -2.76 10.84
CA THR A 137 0.45 -4.04 11.52
C THR A 137 1.25 -4.98 10.63
N ASP A 138 2.43 -5.40 11.07
CA ASP A 138 3.25 -6.33 10.32
C ASP A 138 2.69 -7.76 10.34
N VAL A 139 3.33 -8.67 9.60
CA VAL A 139 2.90 -10.08 9.51
C VAL A 139 3.13 -10.87 10.81
N GLU A 140 3.94 -10.37 11.74
CA GLU A 140 4.15 -10.94 13.07
C GLU A 140 3.08 -10.47 14.06
N GLY A 141 2.24 -9.50 13.67
CA GLY A 141 1.15 -8.94 14.47
C GLY A 141 1.60 -7.78 15.35
N ILE A 142 2.78 -7.19 15.11
CA ILE A 142 3.24 -5.99 15.80
C ILE A 142 2.56 -4.79 15.15
N CYS A 143 1.82 -4.00 15.96
CA CYS A 143 1.13 -2.81 15.51
C CYS A 143 1.96 -1.56 15.81
N TYR A 144 2.34 -0.84 14.76
CA TYR A 144 3.02 0.45 14.80
C TYR A 144 1.97 1.55 14.59
N ARG A 145 1.89 2.48 15.55
CA ARG A 145 0.94 3.59 15.50
C ARG A 145 1.64 4.88 15.15
N TYR A 146 1.07 5.58 14.20
CA TYR A 146 1.54 6.86 13.69
C TYR A 146 0.40 7.86 13.70
N GLU A 147 0.76 9.13 13.63
CA GLU A 147 -0.16 10.23 13.35
C GLU A 147 0.33 10.97 12.10
N VAL A 148 -0.60 11.42 11.28
CA VAL A 148 -0.24 12.25 10.12
C VAL A 148 0.44 13.52 10.61
N ALA A 149 1.69 13.73 10.25
CA ALA A 149 2.41 14.97 10.53
C ALA A 149 2.05 16.03 9.50
N GLU A 150 2.08 15.68 8.21
CA GLU A 150 1.84 16.60 7.12
C GLU A 150 1.31 15.87 5.87
N VAL A 151 0.55 16.56 5.04
CA VAL A 151 0.14 16.09 3.71
C VAL A 151 0.69 17.05 2.66
N LEU A 152 1.61 16.56 1.84
CA LEU A 152 2.30 17.35 0.82
C LEU A 152 1.90 16.91 -0.59
N THR A 153 1.88 17.87 -1.50
CA THR A 153 1.79 17.60 -2.94
C THR A 153 3.10 17.99 -3.57
N MET A 154 3.79 17.02 -4.17
CA MET A 154 5.13 17.19 -4.75
C MET A 154 5.11 16.90 -6.24
N GLU A 155 6.07 17.45 -6.97
CA GLU A 155 6.31 17.07 -8.37
C GLU A 155 6.80 15.61 -8.43
N GLY A 156 6.34 14.84 -9.43
CA GLY A 156 6.63 13.41 -9.55
C GLY A 156 8.13 13.05 -9.73
N THR A 157 9.01 14.04 -9.82
CA THR A 157 10.48 13.89 -9.89
C THR A 157 11.19 14.21 -8.57
N ALA A 158 10.47 14.67 -7.55
CA ALA A 158 11.01 15.08 -6.25
C ALA A 158 11.25 13.88 -5.30
N VAL A 159 11.88 12.81 -5.81
CA VAL A 159 12.09 11.56 -5.04
C VAL A 159 13.07 11.79 -3.88
N GLU A 160 14.10 12.62 -4.06
CA GLU A 160 15.07 12.93 -3.01
C GLU A 160 14.42 13.63 -1.80
N GLU A 161 13.45 14.52 -2.03
CA GLU A 161 12.72 15.21 -0.96
C GLU A 161 11.85 14.24 -0.15
N MET A 162 11.28 13.22 -0.81
CA MET A 162 10.50 12.18 -0.15
C MET A 162 11.38 11.25 0.72
N GLU A 163 12.63 10.99 0.30
CA GLU A 163 13.55 10.10 1.00
C GLU A 163 14.30 10.77 2.16
N THR A 164 14.44 12.09 2.15
CA THR A 164 15.26 12.85 3.10
C THR A 164 14.45 13.66 4.12
N GLY A 165 13.14 13.51 4.13
CA GLY A 165 12.27 14.14 5.13
C GLY A 165 12.68 13.71 6.55
N ASP A 166 12.98 14.70 7.41
CA ASP A 166 13.32 14.49 8.83
C ASP A 166 11.98 14.31 9.58
N TRP A 167 11.49 13.09 9.59
CA TRP A 167 10.19 12.71 10.16
C TRP A 167 10.39 12.04 11.53
N ASP A 168 10.83 12.82 12.52
CA ASP A 168 10.91 12.39 13.93
C ASP A 168 9.55 12.46 14.64
#